data_6d4799841ce43c5b813e21273ed5bef0
#
_entry.id   6d4799841ce43c5b813e21273ed5bef0
#
_cell.length_a   1.000
_cell.length_b   1.000
_cell.length_c   1.000
_cell.angle_alpha   90.00
_cell.angle_beta   90.00
_cell.angle_gamma   90.00
#
_symmetry.space_group_name_H-M   'P 1'
#
loop_
_entity.id
_entity.type
_entity.pdbx_description
1 polymer ?
#
loop_
_entity_poly.entity_id
_entity_poly.type
_entity_poly.pdbx_seq_one_letter_code
_entity_poly.pdbx_strand_id
1 'polypeptide(L)'
;MVYFCTQDYQWLGRCIAIRTKEILNEKREKYITDMFMLKKDICFRHSRCIYICCMLICMLMCFSDALGQRVSATEKTDYERLKTKVIQAYKNYKTEVDVSSFELYVDSDKSTIKEIMTEVVNKTTMIFYNNHSYSLEYTGTTGKITKIELGYASEYKKTNGSVKEAAIKKAAAKLNKEINKITSKIKPGMNSVDKALFVHDQIAKDTSYEDKGSNNSRLTEYGVLVKHKGNCQGYSLAYAAVMEKLGFSVHFVDSEYMDHVWNQIKIGSNWYNVDVTWDDSVDSDNGKNQDGVVYHKYFLASDKYMRNHGYSGFDSSGVNSKIYDTAYFKKVTSAFDYRGSYWVFMNNSGIYKRAHISSGKAKCLLKVKGSCFIKFNSNKYYYTAYNRLYIFNYKEKNAKLIWSPVKKYGNSYYITQLKYSSGKIKYVVKNTKKSKVKSGLLKVKKSGMT
;
A
#
# COMPACT_ATOMS: atom_id res chain seq x y z
N MET A 1 -4.63 -36.51 5.56
CA MET A 1 -4.66 -35.81 6.85
C MET A 1 -4.65 -34.32 6.53
N VAL A 2 -5.71 -33.60 6.82
CA VAL A 2 -5.86 -32.18 6.49
C VAL A 2 -5.39 -31.37 7.69
N TYR A 3 -4.34 -30.56 7.53
CA TYR A 3 -3.90 -29.61 8.56
C TYR A 3 -4.38 -28.21 8.18
N PHE A 4 -5.18 -27.61 9.06
CA PHE A 4 -5.46 -26.18 9.04
C PHE A 4 -4.31 -25.46 9.75
N CYS A 5 -3.63 -24.56 9.05
CA CYS A 5 -2.57 -23.75 9.62
C CYS A 5 -3.18 -22.45 10.18
N THR A 6 -3.25 -22.32 11.49
CA THR A 6 -3.56 -21.09 12.22
C THR A 6 -2.28 -20.34 12.56
N GLN A 7 -2.36 -19.01 12.65
CA GLN A 7 -1.30 -18.02 12.60
C GLN A 7 -0.21 -17.98 13.71
N ASP A 8 -0.10 -18.93 14.64
CA ASP A 8 0.56 -18.67 15.94
C ASP A 8 2.01 -19.15 16.14
N TYR A 9 2.78 -19.54 15.10
CA TYR A 9 4.14 -20.08 15.30
C TYR A 9 5.26 -19.41 14.49
N GLN A 10 5.18 -18.11 14.17
CA GLN A 10 6.14 -17.43 13.30
C GLN A 10 7.49 -17.01 13.96
N TRP A 11 7.59 -17.00 15.28
CA TRP A 11 8.78 -16.41 15.97
C TRP A 11 10.02 -17.29 16.05
N LEU A 12 9.87 -18.62 16.13
CA LEU A 12 11.00 -19.52 16.37
C LEU A 12 11.87 -19.80 15.13
N GLY A 13 11.29 -19.90 13.95
CA GLY A 13 12.02 -20.27 12.73
C GLY A 13 12.99 -19.20 12.23
N ARG A 14 12.62 -17.92 12.28
CA ARG A 14 13.46 -16.80 11.81
C ARG A 14 14.63 -16.49 12.75
N CYS A 15 14.47 -16.66 14.07
CA CYS A 15 15.57 -16.52 15.01
C CYS A 15 16.69 -17.55 14.79
N ILE A 16 16.35 -18.75 14.34
CA ILE A 16 17.33 -19.82 14.07
C ILE A 16 18.09 -19.53 12.78
N ALA A 17 17.42 -19.06 11.71
CA ALA A 17 18.08 -18.77 10.43
C ALA A 17 19.00 -17.55 10.49
N ILE A 18 18.63 -16.49 11.24
CA ILE A 18 19.47 -15.30 11.45
C ILE A 18 20.68 -15.67 12.33
N ARG A 19 20.46 -16.43 13.41
CA ARG A 19 21.51 -16.88 14.30
C ARG A 19 22.52 -17.84 13.63
N THR A 20 22.06 -18.67 12.72
CA THR A 20 22.93 -19.56 11.92
C THR A 20 23.78 -18.77 10.92
N LYS A 21 23.23 -17.74 10.28
CA LYS A 21 24.00 -16.84 9.40
C LYS A 21 25.04 -16.01 10.16
N GLU A 22 24.71 -15.51 11.34
CA GLU A 22 25.65 -14.79 12.22
C GLU A 22 26.78 -15.70 12.72
N ILE A 23 26.48 -16.92 13.17
CA ILE A 23 27.45 -17.91 13.63
C ILE A 23 28.37 -18.38 12.48
N LEU A 24 27.86 -18.50 11.25
CA LEU A 24 28.66 -18.82 10.07
C LEU A 24 29.58 -17.64 9.68
N ASN A 25 29.12 -16.40 9.78
CA ASN A 25 29.95 -15.21 9.55
C ASN A 25 31.02 -15.03 10.64
N GLU A 26 30.70 -15.18 11.94
CA GLU A 26 31.69 -15.12 13.02
C GLU A 26 32.78 -16.21 12.89
N LYS A 27 32.38 -17.43 12.54
CA LYS A 27 33.35 -18.52 12.29
C LYS A 27 34.21 -18.23 11.08
N ARG A 28 33.68 -17.59 10.04
CA ARG A 28 34.43 -17.18 8.84
C ARG A 28 35.45 -16.10 9.14
N GLU A 29 35.07 -15.06 9.89
CA GLU A 29 35.97 -13.98 10.30
C GLU A 29 37.07 -14.49 11.22
N LYS A 30 36.74 -15.38 12.18
CA LYS A 30 37.75 -16.01 13.07
C LYS A 30 38.72 -16.87 12.29
N TYR A 31 38.26 -17.66 11.30
CA TYR A 31 39.14 -18.50 10.48
C TYR A 31 40.09 -17.67 9.61
N ILE A 32 39.63 -16.53 9.09
CA ILE A 32 40.47 -15.60 8.32
C ILE A 32 41.52 -14.95 9.22
N THR A 33 41.14 -14.55 10.45
CA THR A 33 42.05 -13.93 11.40
C THR A 33 43.13 -14.92 11.90
N ASP A 34 42.75 -16.15 12.22
CA ASP A 34 43.68 -17.22 12.64
C ASP A 34 44.62 -17.64 11.51
N MET A 35 44.16 -17.60 10.24
CA MET A 35 45.01 -17.86 9.08
C MET A 35 46.02 -16.73 8.80
N PHE A 36 45.71 -15.48 9.15
CA PHE A 36 46.64 -14.34 9.05
C PHE A 36 47.69 -14.34 10.17
N MET A 37 47.35 -14.85 11.37
CA MET A 37 48.29 -14.96 12.48
C MET A 37 49.33 -16.10 12.30
N LEU A 38 48.94 -17.21 11.66
CA LEU A 38 49.84 -18.31 11.27
C LEU A 38 50.89 -17.93 10.21
N LYS A 39 50.67 -16.81 9.49
CA LYS A 39 51.61 -16.34 8.43
C LYS A 39 52.88 -15.66 8.99
N LYS A 40 52.99 -15.41 10.32
CA LYS A 40 54.14 -14.71 10.89
C LYS A 40 55.32 -15.60 11.27
N ASP A 41 55.13 -16.92 11.41
CA ASP A 41 56.16 -17.80 11.99
C ASP A 41 56.74 -18.87 11.09
N ILE A 42 56.35 -18.96 9.80
CA ILE A 42 56.91 -19.95 8.87
C ILE A 42 57.52 -19.24 7.64
N CYS A 43 58.75 -18.76 7.85
CA CYS A 43 59.60 -18.27 6.77
C CYS A 43 60.57 -19.36 6.31
N PHE A 44 60.59 -19.62 4.98
CA PHE A 44 61.63 -20.35 4.23
C PHE A 44 61.79 -21.88 4.39
N ARG A 45 61.06 -22.68 3.61
CA ARG A 45 61.59 -23.79 2.81
C ARG A 45 60.63 -24.66 2.00
N HIS A 46 59.35 -24.34 1.85
CA HIS A 46 58.44 -25.18 1.04
C HIS A 46 57.52 -24.38 0.09
N SER A 47 58.11 -23.49 -0.67
CA SER A 47 57.34 -22.48 -1.48
C SER A 47 56.49 -23.07 -2.62
N ARG A 48 56.78 -24.26 -3.13
CA ARG A 48 55.96 -24.85 -4.24
C ARG A 48 54.73 -25.63 -3.76
N CYS A 49 54.84 -26.39 -2.67
CA CYS A 49 53.68 -27.13 -2.14
C CYS A 49 52.60 -26.22 -1.53
N ILE A 50 53.00 -25.16 -0.85
CA ILE A 50 52.10 -24.19 -0.27
C ILE A 50 51.32 -23.42 -1.35
N TYR A 51 52.01 -23.07 -2.45
CA TYR A 51 51.34 -22.40 -3.60
C TYR A 51 50.32 -23.29 -4.28
N ILE A 52 50.59 -24.58 -4.45
CA ILE A 52 49.62 -25.54 -5.02
C ILE A 52 48.45 -25.80 -4.10
N CYS A 53 48.68 -25.93 -2.77
CA CYS A 53 47.61 -26.06 -1.79
C CYS A 53 46.74 -24.79 -1.69
N CYS A 54 47.33 -23.60 -1.72
CA CYS A 54 46.58 -22.35 -1.75
C CYS A 54 45.79 -22.19 -3.05
N MET A 55 46.32 -22.55 -4.19
CA MET A 55 45.62 -22.54 -5.46
C MET A 55 44.44 -23.54 -5.48
N LEU A 56 44.63 -24.75 -4.93
CA LEU A 56 43.56 -25.74 -4.79
C LEU A 56 42.46 -25.29 -3.80
N ILE A 57 42.81 -24.67 -2.69
CA ILE A 57 41.87 -24.10 -1.73
C ILE A 57 41.12 -22.91 -2.35
N CYS A 58 41.81 -22.03 -3.08
CA CYS A 58 41.15 -20.95 -3.81
C CYS A 58 40.22 -21.48 -4.92
N MET A 59 40.61 -22.52 -5.67
CA MET A 59 39.73 -23.16 -6.65
C MET A 59 38.51 -23.80 -5.95
N LEU A 60 38.69 -24.50 -4.83
CA LEU A 60 37.59 -25.09 -4.06
C LEU A 60 36.65 -24.01 -3.50
N MET A 61 37.17 -22.87 -3.03
CA MET A 61 36.35 -21.76 -2.60
C MET A 61 35.60 -21.08 -3.77
N CYS A 62 36.27 -20.88 -4.92
CA CYS A 62 35.60 -20.37 -6.12
C CYS A 62 34.55 -21.35 -6.67
N PHE A 63 34.77 -22.66 -6.57
CA PHE A 63 33.79 -23.68 -6.94
C PHE A 63 32.60 -23.71 -5.95
N SER A 64 32.85 -23.56 -4.64
CA SER A 64 31.78 -23.51 -3.65
C SER A 64 30.93 -22.24 -3.77
N ASP A 65 31.56 -21.09 -4.04
CA ASP A 65 30.83 -19.84 -4.30
C ASP A 65 30.04 -19.89 -5.62
N ALA A 66 30.62 -20.47 -6.67
CA ALA A 66 29.92 -20.66 -7.95
C ALA A 66 28.77 -21.70 -7.85
N LEU A 67 28.93 -22.74 -7.03
CA LEU A 67 27.89 -23.72 -6.76
C LEU A 67 26.77 -23.10 -5.90
N GLY A 68 27.13 -22.37 -4.85
CA GLY A 68 26.19 -21.65 -4.00
C GLY A 68 25.39 -20.60 -4.76
N GLN A 69 26.04 -19.84 -5.66
CA GLN A 69 25.34 -18.89 -6.53
C GLN A 69 24.41 -19.57 -7.55
N ARG A 70 24.79 -20.72 -8.09
CA ARG A 70 23.94 -21.51 -9.01
C ARG A 70 22.74 -22.11 -8.29
N VAL A 71 22.92 -22.68 -7.09
CA VAL A 71 21.83 -23.23 -6.28
C VAL A 71 20.84 -22.10 -5.91
N SER A 72 21.34 -20.97 -5.40
CA SER A 72 20.51 -19.80 -5.08
C SER A 72 19.76 -19.23 -6.31
N ALA A 73 20.39 -19.24 -7.49
CA ALA A 73 19.73 -18.79 -8.73
C ALA A 73 18.64 -19.78 -9.18
N THR A 74 18.84 -21.08 -9.00
CA THR A 74 17.86 -22.12 -9.34
C THR A 74 16.67 -22.06 -8.40
N GLU A 75 16.88 -21.95 -7.10
CA GLU A 75 15.85 -21.80 -6.08
C GLU A 75 14.97 -20.55 -6.34
N LYS A 76 15.60 -19.42 -6.65
CA LYS A 76 14.90 -18.20 -7.03
C LYS A 76 14.06 -18.38 -8.29
N THR A 77 14.57 -19.14 -9.26
CA THR A 77 13.86 -19.44 -10.51
C THR A 77 12.62 -20.30 -10.23
N ASP A 78 12.73 -21.31 -9.38
CA ASP A 78 11.61 -22.19 -9.04
C ASP A 78 10.58 -21.48 -8.17
N TYR A 79 10.98 -20.61 -7.26
CA TYR A 79 10.09 -19.71 -6.51
C TYR A 79 9.20 -18.88 -7.46
N GLU A 80 9.81 -18.17 -8.41
CA GLU A 80 9.06 -17.32 -9.36
C GLU A 80 8.20 -18.14 -10.33
N ARG A 81 8.65 -19.34 -10.72
CA ARG A 81 7.86 -20.26 -11.55
C ARG A 81 6.61 -20.74 -10.81
N LEU A 82 6.76 -21.16 -9.55
CA LEU A 82 5.65 -21.63 -8.72
C LEU A 82 4.66 -20.49 -8.45
N LYS A 83 5.15 -19.32 -8.05
CA LYS A 83 4.35 -18.12 -7.87
C LYS A 83 3.53 -17.77 -9.13
N THR A 84 4.18 -17.77 -10.29
CA THR A 84 3.52 -17.52 -11.58
C THR A 84 2.44 -18.57 -11.85
N LYS A 85 2.71 -19.86 -11.59
CA LYS A 85 1.76 -20.95 -11.79
C LYS A 85 0.51 -20.78 -10.90
N VAL A 86 0.69 -20.39 -9.63
CA VAL A 86 -0.42 -20.09 -8.70
C VAL A 86 -1.25 -18.90 -9.17
N ILE A 87 -0.60 -17.80 -9.58
CA ILE A 87 -1.29 -16.62 -10.11
C ILE A 87 -2.14 -16.99 -11.35
N GLN A 88 -1.58 -17.77 -12.27
CA GLN A 88 -2.30 -18.21 -13.48
C GLN A 88 -3.47 -19.13 -13.14
N ALA A 89 -3.31 -20.00 -12.13
CA ALA A 89 -4.39 -20.87 -11.68
C ALA A 89 -5.57 -20.04 -11.12
N TYR A 90 -5.34 -19.05 -10.27
CA TYR A 90 -6.38 -18.12 -9.85
C TYR A 90 -7.03 -17.40 -11.04
N LYS A 91 -6.23 -16.81 -11.93
CA LYS A 91 -6.74 -16.09 -13.13
C LYS A 91 -7.58 -16.97 -14.05
N ASN A 92 -7.34 -18.28 -14.06
CA ASN A 92 -8.10 -19.28 -14.82
C ASN A 92 -9.17 -19.98 -13.98
N TYR A 93 -9.47 -19.47 -12.77
CA TYR A 93 -10.50 -20.00 -11.86
C TYR A 93 -10.33 -21.46 -11.50
N LYS A 94 -9.08 -21.94 -11.43
CA LYS A 94 -8.76 -23.29 -11.01
C LYS A 94 -8.88 -23.42 -9.48
N THR A 95 -9.29 -24.59 -9.00
CA THR A 95 -9.37 -24.89 -7.57
C THR A 95 -8.08 -25.48 -7.03
N GLU A 96 -7.18 -25.93 -7.91
CA GLU A 96 -5.92 -26.56 -7.55
C GLU A 96 -4.79 -26.21 -8.52
N VAL A 97 -3.57 -26.37 -8.05
CA VAL A 97 -2.33 -26.24 -8.84
C VAL A 97 -1.54 -27.52 -8.67
N ASP A 98 -1.32 -28.26 -9.78
CA ASP A 98 -0.40 -29.39 -9.80
C ASP A 98 1.05 -28.86 -9.67
N VAL A 99 1.75 -29.29 -8.63
CA VAL A 99 3.15 -28.92 -8.34
C VAL A 99 4.07 -30.14 -8.32
N SER A 100 3.63 -31.29 -8.82
CA SER A 100 4.39 -32.54 -8.84
C SER A 100 5.72 -32.46 -9.59
N SER A 101 5.84 -31.53 -10.54
CA SER A 101 7.07 -31.26 -11.29
C SER A 101 8.11 -30.41 -10.52
N PHE A 102 7.76 -29.92 -9.33
CA PHE A 102 8.68 -29.25 -8.42
C PHE A 102 9.13 -30.26 -7.34
N GLU A 103 10.37 -30.14 -6.87
CA GLU A 103 10.88 -30.92 -5.76
C GLU A 103 10.56 -30.22 -4.44
N LEU A 104 9.27 -30.28 -4.04
CA LEU A 104 8.73 -29.64 -2.84
C LEU A 104 8.28 -30.68 -1.82
N TYR A 105 8.67 -30.50 -0.56
CA TYR A 105 8.37 -31.42 0.54
C TYR A 105 7.77 -30.66 1.74
N VAL A 106 6.84 -31.32 2.46
CA VAL A 106 6.12 -30.68 3.58
C VAL A 106 7.07 -30.23 4.68
N ASP A 107 8.12 -31.00 4.96
CA ASP A 107 9.04 -30.73 6.06
C ASP A 107 10.01 -29.57 5.77
N SER A 108 10.43 -29.41 4.52
CA SER A 108 11.42 -28.37 4.11
C SER A 108 10.77 -27.13 3.49
N ASP A 109 9.72 -27.30 2.67
CA ASP A 109 9.26 -26.23 1.76
C ASP A 109 7.93 -25.59 2.16
N LYS A 110 7.31 -26.05 3.25
CA LYS A 110 6.04 -25.50 3.74
C LYS A 110 6.11 -23.98 4.01
N SER A 111 7.22 -23.50 4.54
CA SER A 111 7.43 -22.07 4.78
C SER A 111 7.54 -21.28 3.48
N THR A 112 8.25 -21.80 2.50
CA THR A 112 8.40 -21.20 1.17
C THR A 112 7.06 -21.13 0.44
N ILE A 113 6.27 -22.22 0.48
CA ILE A 113 4.92 -22.21 -0.11
C ILE A 113 4.02 -21.21 0.60
N LYS A 114 4.08 -21.13 1.93
CA LYS A 114 3.34 -20.12 2.70
C LYS A 114 3.71 -18.70 2.27
N GLU A 115 4.99 -18.43 2.09
CA GLU A 115 5.47 -17.13 1.61
C GLU A 115 4.92 -16.81 0.22
N ILE A 116 5.05 -17.76 -0.73
CA ILE A 116 4.50 -17.61 -2.08
C ILE A 116 3.00 -17.34 -2.06
N MET A 117 2.24 -18.16 -1.32
CA MET A 117 0.77 -18.00 -1.23
C MET A 117 0.39 -16.66 -0.61
N THR A 118 1.09 -16.24 0.44
CA THR A 118 0.88 -14.93 1.07
C THR A 118 1.19 -13.81 0.08
N GLU A 119 2.30 -13.90 -0.63
CA GLU A 119 2.68 -12.89 -1.63
C GLU A 119 1.65 -12.83 -2.77
N VAL A 120 1.21 -13.98 -3.28
CA VAL A 120 0.20 -14.04 -4.34
C VAL A 120 -1.09 -13.35 -3.90
N VAL A 121 -1.66 -13.71 -2.75
CA VAL A 121 -2.96 -13.18 -2.34
C VAL A 121 -2.89 -11.72 -1.86
N ASN A 122 -1.75 -11.28 -1.35
CA ASN A 122 -1.58 -9.94 -0.80
C ASN A 122 -0.98 -8.93 -1.78
N LYS A 123 -0.26 -9.38 -2.82
CA LYS A 123 0.49 -8.48 -3.72
C LYS A 123 0.12 -8.65 -5.20
N THR A 124 -0.93 -9.44 -5.51
CA THR A 124 -1.44 -9.58 -6.89
C THR A 124 -2.82 -8.96 -7.02
N THR A 125 -2.92 -7.96 -7.90
CA THR A 125 -4.19 -7.32 -8.21
C THR A 125 -5.11 -8.23 -9.03
N MET A 126 -6.42 -7.99 -8.97
CA MET A 126 -7.46 -8.67 -9.74
C MET A 126 -7.74 -10.14 -9.36
N ILE A 127 -7.24 -10.60 -8.21
CA ILE A 127 -7.59 -11.90 -7.61
C ILE A 127 -8.39 -11.76 -6.29
N PHE A 128 -9.21 -10.73 -6.20
CA PHE A 128 -10.02 -10.31 -5.04
C PHE A 128 -10.98 -11.39 -4.50
N TYR A 129 -11.16 -12.48 -5.24
CA TYR A 129 -12.06 -13.59 -4.91
C TYR A 129 -11.39 -14.70 -4.08
N ASN A 130 -10.11 -14.58 -3.73
CA ASN A 130 -9.43 -15.47 -2.79
C ASN A 130 -9.93 -15.26 -1.35
N ASN A 131 -9.73 -16.24 -0.49
CA ASN A 131 -10.08 -16.19 0.95
C ASN A 131 -8.86 -16.26 1.87
N HIS A 132 -7.65 -16.05 1.35
CA HIS A 132 -6.38 -16.14 2.08
C HIS A 132 -6.09 -17.52 2.70
N SER A 133 -6.76 -18.58 2.22
CA SER A 133 -6.49 -19.96 2.65
C SER A 133 -6.03 -20.83 1.48
N TYR A 134 -5.32 -21.89 1.80
CA TYR A 134 -4.92 -22.94 0.89
C TYR A 134 -4.71 -24.25 1.66
N SER A 135 -4.68 -25.38 0.97
CA SER A 135 -4.27 -26.68 1.53
C SER A 135 -3.28 -27.37 0.62
N LEU A 136 -2.51 -28.30 1.20
CA LEU A 136 -1.48 -29.04 0.49
C LEU A 136 -1.87 -30.51 0.43
N GLU A 137 -1.80 -31.10 -0.77
CA GLU A 137 -1.86 -32.54 -0.98
C GLU A 137 -0.44 -33.06 -1.17
N TYR A 138 -0.07 -34.12 -0.44
CA TYR A 138 1.26 -34.70 -0.49
C TYR A 138 1.25 -36.22 -0.33
N THR A 139 2.30 -36.90 -0.80
CA THR A 139 2.46 -38.35 -0.69
C THR A 139 2.83 -38.74 0.74
N GLY A 140 2.10 -39.71 1.33
CA GLY A 140 2.29 -40.09 2.73
C GLY A 140 3.63 -40.72 3.07
N THR A 141 4.31 -41.33 2.08
CA THR A 141 5.61 -41.99 2.28
C THR A 141 6.82 -41.07 2.16
N THR A 142 6.77 -40.08 1.28
CA THR A 142 7.93 -39.20 1.01
C THR A 142 7.69 -37.76 1.49
N GLY A 143 6.45 -37.38 1.82
CA GLY A 143 6.10 -36.01 2.11
C GLY A 143 6.17 -35.07 0.89
N LYS A 144 6.36 -35.60 -0.33
CA LYS A 144 6.43 -34.81 -1.55
C LYS A 144 5.07 -34.18 -1.85
N ILE A 145 5.05 -32.85 -2.00
CA ILE A 145 3.84 -32.08 -2.29
C ILE A 145 3.51 -32.21 -3.77
N THR A 146 2.29 -32.60 -4.05
CA THR A 146 1.78 -32.88 -5.41
C THR A 146 0.83 -31.80 -5.87
N LYS A 147 0.04 -31.19 -4.95
CA LYS A 147 -0.91 -30.15 -5.30
C LYS A 147 -1.03 -29.08 -4.22
N ILE A 148 -1.39 -27.89 -4.65
CA ILE A 148 -1.86 -26.79 -3.81
C ILE A 148 -3.32 -26.54 -4.13
N GLU A 149 -4.22 -26.76 -3.19
CA GLU A 149 -5.62 -26.36 -3.33
C GLU A 149 -5.78 -24.89 -3.02
N LEU A 150 -6.50 -24.17 -3.87
CA LEU A 150 -6.69 -22.73 -3.78
C LEU A 150 -7.99 -22.39 -3.04
N GLY A 151 -7.87 -21.47 -2.08
CA GLY A 151 -9.02 -20.97 -1.33
C GLY A 151 -9.75 -19.85 -2.07
N TYR A 152 -11.08 -19.95 -2.09
CA TYR A 152 -11.99 -18.95 -2.66
C TYR A 152 -12.94 -18.42 -1.59
N ALA A 153 -13.26 -17.14 -1.62
CA ALA A 153 -14.27 -16.57 -0.73
C ALA A 153 -15.65 -17.23 -0.96
N SER A 154 -16.39 -17.42 0.11
CA SER A 154 -17.62 -18.22 0.13
C SER A 154 -18.67 -17.77 -0.90
N GLU A 155 -18.75 -16.47 -1.17
CA GLU A 155 -19.63 -15.94 -2.20
C GLU A 155 -19.26 -16.39 -3.62
N TYR A 156 -18.01 -16.83 -3.83
CA TYR A 156 -17.48 -17.31 -5.12
C TYR A 156 -17.29 -18.83 -5.18
N LYS A 157 -17.70 -19.56 -4.14
CA LYS A 157 -17.61 -21.02 -4.08
C LYS A 157 -19.02 -21.63 -3.99
N LYS A 158 -19.30 -22.70 -4.74
CA LYS A 158 -20.53 -23.49 -4.62
C LYS A 158 -20.42 -24.44 -3.45
N THR A 159 -21.55 -24.98 -3.00
CA THR A 159 -21.62 -26.00 -1.93
C THR A 159 -20.83 -27.27 -2.26
N ASN A 160 -20.74 -27.66 -3.53
CA ASN A 160 -19.94 -28.79 -4.00
C ASN A 160 -18.43 -28.46 -4.18
N GLY A 161 -17.97 -27.30 -3.73
CA GLY A 161 -16.57 -26.88 -3.80
C GLY A 161 -16.15 -26.22 -5.10
N SER A 162 -16.94 -26.29 -6.19
CA SER A 162 -16.59 -25.68 -7.48
C SER A 162 -16.69 -24.15 -7.44
N VAL A 163 -15.93 -23.47 -8.30
CA VAL A 163 -15.91 -22.00 -8.42
C VAL A 163 -17.16 -21.47 -9.13
N LYS A 164 -17.73 -20.38 -8.62
CA LYS A 164 -18.81 -19.63 -9.26
C LYS A 164 -18.22 -18.62 -10.26
N GLU A 165 -17.65 -19.08 -11.34
CA GLU A 165 -16.94 -18.26 -12.32
C GLU A 165 -17.77 -17.08 -12.85
N ALA A 166 -19.04 -17.29 -13.16
CA ALA A 166 -19.94 -16.23 -13.62
C ALA A 166 -20.09 -15.10 -12.56
N ALA A 167 -20.12 -15.45 -11.26
CA ALA A 167 -20.17 -14.47 -10.19
C ALA A 167 -18.88 -13.66 -10.09
N ILE A 168 -17.72 -14.31 -10.23
CA ILE A 168 -16.41 -13.64 -10.27
C ILE A 168 -16.33 -12.70 -11.47
N LYS A 169 -16.68 -13.15 -12.66
CA LYS A 169 -16.70 -12.32 -13.89
C LYS A 169 -17.61 -11.10 -13.74
N LYS A 170 -18.78 -11.25 -13.12
CA LYS A 170 -19.70 -10.14 -12.84
C LYS A 170 -19.08 -9.14 -11.83
N ALA A 171 -18.42 -9.63 -10.80
CA ALA A 171 -17.74 -8.78 -9.82
C ALA A 171 -16.52 -8.08 -10.44
N ALA A 172 -15.70 -8.78 -11.24
CA ALA A 172 -14.58 -8.23 -11.97
C ALA A 172 -15.02 -7.13 -12.96
N ALA A 173 -16.16 -7.30 -13.64
CA ALA A 173 -16.72 -6.26 -14.48
C ALA A 173 -17.09 -4.98 -13.70
N LYS A 174 -17.63 -5.12 -12.47
CA LYS A 174 -17.89 -3.97 -11.59
C LYS A 174 -16.58 -3.29 -11.14
N LEU A 175 -15.59 -4.06 -10.74
CA LEU A 175 -14.28 -3.55 -10.35
C LEU A 175 -13.62 -2.79 -11.50
N ASN A 176 -13.56 -3.39 -12.68
CA ASN A 176 -13.03 -2.74 -13.89
C ASN A 176 -13.79 -1.44 -14.24
N LYS A 177 -15.11 -1.40 -14.02
CA LYS A 177 -15.90 -0.17 -14.22
C LYS A 177 -15.45 0.95 -13.29
N GLU A 178 -15.20 0.68 -12.00
CA GLU A 178 -14.71 1.70 -11.06
C GLU A 178 -13.25 2.10 -11.36
N ILE A 179 -12.38 1.16 -11.72
CA ILE A 179 -11.01 1.48 -12.19
C ILE A 179 -11.08 2.39 -13.42
N ASN A 180 -11.89 2.05 -14.42
CA ASN A 180 -12.08 2.86 -15.64
C ASN A 180 -12.68 4.23 -15.33
N LYS A 181 -13.58 4.34 -14.37
CA LYS A 181 -14.15 5.62 -13.93
C LYS A 181 -13.10 6.55 -13.31
N ILE A 182 -12.10 6.00 -12.62
CA ILE A 182 -10.97 6.80 -12.11
C ILE A 182 -10.02 7.15 -13.25
N THR A 183 -9.58 6.17 -14.04
CA THR A 183 -8.58 6.39 -15.10
C THR A 183 -9.08 7.29 -16.23
N SER A 184 -10.38 7.27 -16.55
CA SER A 184 -11.00 8.16 -17.56
C SER A 184 -10.97 9.66 -17.17
N LYS A 185 -10.78 9.95 -15.88
CA LYS A 185 -10.64 11.33 -15.40
C LYS A 185 -9.21 11.87 -15.53
N ILE A 186 -8.24 11.02 -15.83
CA ILE A 186 -6.87 11.43 -16.13
C ILE A 186 -6.87 12.26 -17.40
N LYS A 187 -6.20 13.41 -17.37
CA LYS A 187 -6.16 14.34 -18.50
C LYS A 187 -4.77 14.36 -19.15
N PRO A 188 -4.69 14.63 -20.46
CA PRO A 188 -3.42 14.65 -21.19
C PRO A 188 -2.34 15.55 -20.57
N GLY A 189 -2.72 16.66 -19.92
CA GLY A 189 -1.81 17.58 -19.24
C GLY A 189 -1.31 17.11 -17.86
N MET A 190 -1.73 15.96 -17.35
CA MET A 190 -1.23 15.43 -16.09
C MET A 190 0.08 14.69 -16.31
N ASN A 191 1.14 15.09 -15.60
CA ASN A 191 2.39 14.33 -15.53
C ASN A 191 2.27 13.12 -14.59
N SER A 192 3.35 12.34 -14.43
CA SER A 192 3.32 11.12 -13.60
C SER A 192 2.99 11.40 -12.13
N VAL A 193 3.52 12.48 -11.56
CA VAL A 193 3.21 12.90 -10.18
C VAL A 193 1.75 13.32 -10.04
N ASP A 194 1.23 14.06 -11.02
CA ASP A 194 -0.17 14.49 -11.07
C ASP A 194 -1.13 13.29 -11.12
N LYS A 195 -0.81 12.27 -11.94
CA LYS A 195 -1.60 11.04 -12.03
C LYS A 195 -1.59 10.26 -10.73
N ALA A 196 -0.40 10.08 -10.13
CA ALA A 196 -0.23 9.38 -8.87
C ALA A 196 -1.03 10.03 -7.74
N LEU A 197 -0.96 11.37 -7.63
CA LEU A 197 -1.73 12.13 -6.65
C LEU A 197 -3.24 12.03 -6.90
N PHE A 198 -3.65 12.12 -8.16
CA PHE A 198 -5.07 12.03 -8.50
C PHE A 198 -5.67 10.69 -8.03
N VAL A 199 -4.98 9.58 -8.28
CA VAL A 199 -5.43 8.25 -7.84
C VAL A 199 -5.44 8.14 -6.31
N HIS A 200 -4.38 8.59 -5.65
CA HIS A 200 -4.28 8.67 -4.20
C HIS A 200 -5.51 9.37 -3.59
N ASP A 201 -5.81 10.57 -4.04
CA ASP A 201 -6.92 11.38 -3.52
C ASP A 201 -8.30 10.81 -3.85
N GLN A 202 -8.45 10.11 -5.01
CA GLN A 202 -9.72 9.45 -5.31
C GLN A 202 -9.99 8.31 -4.33
N ILE A 203 -8.98 7.52 -3.99
CA ILE A 203 -9.13 6.39 -3.05
C ILE A 203 -9.35 6.92 -1.63
N ALA A 204 -8.47 7.79 -1.13
CA ALA A 204 -8.55 8.30 0.23
C ALA A 204 -9.89 8.99 0.55
N LYS A 205 -10.43 9.81 -0.37
CA LYS A 205 -11.70 10.51 -0.11
C LYS A 205 -12.95 9.66 -0.28
N ASP A 206 -12.89 8.60 -1.10
CA ASP A 206 -14.07 7.81 -1.47
C ASP A 206 -14.16 6.48 -0.68
N THR A 207 -13.17 6.15 0.13
CA THR A 207 -13.11 4.92 0.93
C THR A 207 -13.25 5.23 2.42
N SER A 208 -13.75 4.29 3.19
CA SER A 208 -13.75 4.32 4.66
C SER A 208 -12.89 3.18 5.19
N TYR A 209 -11.97 3.50 6.11
CA TYR A 209 -11.14 2.48 6.74
C TYR A 209 -11.99 1.52 7.57
N GLU A 210 -11.79 0.21 7.38
CA GLU A 210 -12.49 -0.86 8.09
C GLU A 210 -11.51 -1.98 8.44
N ASP A 211 -11.07 -1.99 9.69
CA ASP A 211 -10.12 -2.99 10.18
C ASP A 211 -10.81 -4.31 10.59
N LYS A 212 -11.98 -4.23 11.18
CA LYS A 212 -12.74 -5.37 11.72
C LYS A 212 -13.97 -5.68 10.87
N GLY A 213 -14.22 -6.95 10.62
CA GLY A 213 -15.40 -7.42 9.88
C GLY A 213 -15.26 -8.88 9.44
N SER A 214 -16.38 -9.59 9.34
CA SER A 214 -16.43 -10.98 8.89
C SER A 214 -16.23 -11.16 7.38
N ASN A 215 -16.26 -10.07 6.61
CA ASN A 215 -16.16 -10.11 5.16
C ASN A 215 -14.72 -9.78 4.70
N ASN A 216 -14.04 -10.76 4.09
CA ASN A 216 -12.69 -10.60 3.57
C ASN A 216 -12.56 -9.57 2.44
N SER A 217 -13.67 -9.08 1.88
CA SER A 217 -13.59 -8.06 0.82
C SER A 217 -12.87 -6.78 1.24
N ARG A 218 -12.80 -6.44 2.54
CA ARG A 218 -12.03 -5.30 3.04
C ARG A 218 -10.52 -5.42 2.77
N LEU A 219 -10.02 -6.65 2.61
CA LEU A 219 -8.62 -6.94 2.30
C LEU A 219 -8.31 -6.81 0.79
N THR A 220 -9.26 -6.41 -0.03
CA THR A 220 -9.14 -6.45 -1.48
C THR A 220 -9.47 -5.09 -2.12
N GLU A 221 -8.95 -4.89 -3.32
CA GLU A 221 -9.29 -3.73 -4.15
C GLU A 221 -10.79 -3.64 -4.48
N TYR A 222 -11.49 -4.77 -4.52
CA TYR A 222 -12.94 -4.80 -4.70
C TYR A 222 -13.68 -4.15 -3.52
N GLY A 223 -13.22 -4.41 -2.29
CA GLY A 223 -13.76 -3.76 -1.10
C GLY A 223 -13.59 -2.25 -1.16
N VAL A 224 -12.40 -1.78 -1.51
CA VAL A 224 -12.06 -0.36 -1.58
C VAL A 224 -12.76 0.33 -2.73
N LEU A 225 -12.63 -0.17 -3.97
CA LEU A 225 -13.12 0.54 -5.17
C LEU A 225 -14.62 0.36 -5.43
N VAL A 226 -15.22 -0.77 -5.01
CA VAL A 226 -16.64 -1.06 -5.27
C VAL A 226 -17.52 -0.89 -4.04
N LYS A 227 -17.04 -1.32 -2.86
CA LYS A 227 -17.80 -1.23 -1.61
C LYS A 227 -17.43 0.01 -0.77
N HIS A 228 -16.37 0.73 -1.16
CA HIS A 228 -15.84 1.92 -0.49
C HIS A 228 -15.44 1.67 0.98
N LYS A 229 -14.91 0.47 1.25
CA LYS A 229 -14.44 0.04 2.56
C LYS A 229 -13.24 -0.89 2.42
N GLY A 230 -12.21 -0.68 3.24
CA GLY A 230 -11.02 -1.52 3.25
C GLY A 230 -10.08 -1.22 4.40
N ASN A 231 -9.14 -2.12 4.62
CA ASN A 231 -7.97 -1.89 5.48
C ASN A 231 -6.73 -1.58 4.63
N CYS A 232 -5.55 -1.52 5.24
CA CYS A 232 -4.29 -1.21 4.56
C CYS A 232 -4.03 -2.11 3.35
N GLN A 233 -4.31 -3.42 3.45
CA GLN A 233 -4.19 -4.37 2.35
C GLN A 233 -5.09 -4.02 1.17
N GLY A 234 -6.36 -3.74 1.43
CA GLY A 234 -7.32 -3.34 0.39
C GLY A 234 -6.95 -2.01 -0.27
N TYR A 235 -6.51 -1.01 0.51
CA TYR A 235 -6.04 0.28 -0.02
C TYR A 235 -4.83 0.12 -0.93
N SER A 236 -3.86 -0.69 -0.52
CA SER A 236 -2.64 -0.94 -1.30
C SER A 236 -2.95 -1.67 -2.61
N LEU A 237 -3.81 -2.69 -2.58
CA LEU A 237 -4.27 -3.38 -3.79
C LEU A 237 -5.07 -2.45 -4.72
N ALA A 238 -5.93 -1.60 -4.17
CA ALA A 238 -6.72 -0.64 -4.95
C ALA A 238 -5.83 0.40 -5.64
N TYR A 239 -4.86 0.96 -4.92
CA TYR A 239 -3.91 1.90 -5.50
C TYR A 239 -3.07 1.24 -6.60
N ALA A 240 -2.54 0.04 -6.34
CA ALA A 240 -1.77 -0.73 -7.31
C ALA A 240 -2.61 -1.02 -8.58
N ALA A 241 -3.82 -1.54 -8.44
CA ALA A 241 -4.68 -1.89 -9.58
C ALA A 241 -4.96 -0.70 -10.52
N VAL A 242 -5.19 0.49 -9.95
CA VAL A 242 -5.42 1.70 -10.76
C VAL A 242 -4.12 2.22 -11.38
N MET A 243 -3.00 2.19 -10.64
CA MET A 243 -1.71 2.68 -11.12
C MET A 243 -1.12 1.76 -12.19
N GLU A 244 -1.23 0.44 -12.03
CA GLU A 244 -0.84 -0.56 -13.05
C GLU A 244 -1.67 -0.37 -14.33
N LYS A 245 -2.97 -0.11 -14.21
CA LYS A 245 -3.84 0.21 -15.36
C LYS A 245 -3.40 1.48 -16.09
N LEU A 246 -2.75 2.42 -15.40
CA LEU A 246 -2.16 3.63 -15.98
C LEU A 246 -0.73 3.43 -16.49
N GLY A 247 -0.19 2.21 -16.41
CA GLY A 247 1.15 1.82 -16.90
C GLY A 247 2.30 2.13 -15.94
N PHE A 248 2.02 2.32 -14.64
CA PHE A 248 3.05 2.49 -13.62
C PHE A 248 3.53 1.16 -13.07
N SER A 249 4.82 1.09 -12.73
CA SER A 249 5.34 -0.01 -11.90
C SER A 249 5.04 0.28 -10.44
N VAL A 250 4.49 -0.71 -9.75
CA VAL A 250 4.11 -0.62 -8.33
C VAL A 250 4.72 -1.80 -7.58
N HIS A 251 5.29 -1.55 -6.41
CA HIS A 251 5.69 -2.56 -5.44
C HIS A 251 4.82 -2.46 -4.18
N PHE A 252 4.73 -3.55 -3.46
CA PHE A 252 4.16 -3.60 -2.13
C PHE A 252 5.27 -3.68 -1.10
N VAL A 253 5.15 -2.91 -0.05
CA VAL A 253 6.03 -2.95 1.11
C VAL A 253 5.18 -3.27 2.32
N ASP A 254 5.62 -4.22 3.12
CA ASP A 254 4.96 -4.63 4.34
C ASP A 254 5.91 -4.55 5.53
N SER A 255 5.32 -4.35 6.69
CA SER A 255 5.99 -4.42 7.98
C SER A 255 5.17 -5.29 8.91
N GLU A 256 5.66 -6.48 9.21
CA GLU A 256 5.03 -7.35 10.22
C GLU A 256 5.00 -6.69 11.60
N TYR A 257 6.05 -5.91 11.94
CA TYR A 257 6.14 -5.19 13.20
C TYR A 257 5.02 -4.17 13.40
N MET A 258 4.57 -3.54 12.30
CA MET A 258 3.51 -2.53 12.31
C MET A 258 2.14 -3.12 11.96
N ASP A 259 2.07 -4.38 11.55
CA ASP A 259 0.88 -4.99 10.94
C ASP A 259 0.31 -4.08 9.83
N HIS A 260 1.20 -3.66 8.91
CA HIS A 260 0.87 -2.64 7.92
C HIS A 260 1.50 -2.91 6.56
N VAL A 261 0.79 -2.50 5.49
CA VAL A 261 1.24 -2.61 4.11
C VAL A 261 0.90 -1.34 3.34
N TRP A 262 1.83 -0.94 2.45
CA TRP A 262 1.68 0.22 1.56
C TRP A 262 2.35 -0.02 0.21
N ASN A 263 2.41 0.99 -0.64
CA ASN A 263 2.97 0.86 -1.96
C ASN A 263 4.27 1.65 -2.13
N GLN A 264 5.09 1.20 -3.08
CA GLN A 264 6.09 2.00 -3.74
C GLN A 264 5.74 2.13 -5.22
N ILE A 265 5.93 3.34 -5.76
CA ILE A 265 5.64 3.65 -7.15
C ILE A 265 6.89 4.19 -7.85
N LYS A 266 7.11 3.77 -9.10
CA LYS A 266 8.21 4.28 -9.93
C LYS A 266 7.79 5.53 -10.68
N ILE A 267 8.53 6.62 -10.48
CA ILE A 267 8.38 7.87 -11.23
C ILE A 267 9.73 8.26 -11.83
N GLY A 268 9.82 8.24 -13.16
CA GLY A 268 11.10 8.34 -13.86
C GLY A 268 11.99 7.13 -13.49
N SER A 269 13.21 7.39 -13.06
CA SER A 269 14.16 6.38 -12.60
C SER A 269 14.03 6.02 -11.11
N ASN A 270 13.23 6.77 -10.34
CA ASN A 270 13.21 6.67 -8.89
C ASN A 270 11.94 6.00 -8.36
N TRP A 271 12.08 5.29 -7.26
CA TRP A 271 10.98 4.74 -6.48
C TRP A 271 10.63 5.68 -5.32
N TYR A 272 9.35 5.71 -4.93
CA TYR A 272 8.82 6.52 -3.83
C TYR A 272 7.75 5.74 -3.08
N ASN A 273 7.73 5.84 -1.75
CA ASN A 273 6.65 5.31 -0.93
C ASN A 273 5.37 6.14 -1.10
N VAL A 274 4.25 5.44 -1.14
CA VAL A 274 2.90 6.02 -1.14
C VAL A 274 2.03 5.20 -0.20
N ASP A 275 1.58 5.80 0.88
CA ASP A 275 0.65 5.18 1.81
C ASP A 275 -0.68 5.92 1.84
N VAL A 276 -1.62 5.43 1.04
CA VAL A 276 -2.97 5.99 0.95
C VAL A 276 -3.76 5.74 2.23
N THR A 277 -3.47 4.67 2.96
CA THR A 277 -4.16 4.31 4.20
C THR A 277 -3.92 5.34 5.29
N TRP A 278 -2.65 5.68 5.55
CA TRP A 278 -2.31 6.65 6.59
C TRP A 278 -2.46 8.11 6.13
N ASP A 279 -2.62 8.34 4.83
CA ASP A 279 -3.01 9.64 4.27
C ASP A 279 -4.53 9.80 4.19
N ASP A 280 -5.33 8.73 4.31
CA ASP A 280 -6.76 8.82 4.58
C ASP A 280 -6.99 9.23 6.04
N SER A 281 -7.75 10.31 6.22
CA SER A 281 -7.94 10.84 7.55
C SER A 281 -9.02 10.08 8.31
N VAL A 282 -8.62 9.40 9.37
CA VAL A 282 -9.53 8.74 10.32
C VAL A 282 -9.61 9.54 11.60
N ASP A 283 -10.82 9.75 12.10
CA ASP A 283 -11.05 10.40 13.39
C ASP A 283 -10.64 9.45 14.52
N SER A 284 -9.66 9.85 15.32
CA SER A 284 -9.11 9.04 16.42
C SER A 284 -10.14 8.69 17.51
N ASP A 285 -11.21 9.48 17.62
CA ASP A 285 -12.21 9.31 18.69
C ASP A 285 -13.25 8.23 18.33
N ASN A 286 -13.47 7.97 17.04
CA ASN A 286 -14.54 7.06 16.60
C ASN A 286 -14.17 6.13 15.43
N GLY A 287 -12.93 6.17 14.94
CA GLY A 287 -12.43 5.33 13.87
C GLY A 287 -13.10 5.56 12.50
N LYS A 288 -13.79 6.69 12.30
CA LYS A 288 -14.48 7.02 11.04
C LYS A 288 -13.71 8.04 10.23
N ASN A 289 -13.79 7.92 8.92
CA ASN A 289 -13.17 8.90 8.02
C ASN A 289 -13.67 10.32 8.28
N GLN A 290 -12.75 11.27 8.20
CA GLN A 290 -13.04 12.69 8.31
C GLN A 290 -13.41 13.27 6.94
N ASP A 291 -14.68 13.33 6.63
CA ASP A 291 -15.19 13.87 5.37
C ASP A 291 -14.58 15.26 5.05
N GLY A 292 -13.98 15.40 3.88
CA GLY A 292 -13.39 16.65 3.39
C GLY A 292 -11.93 16.89 3.80
N VAL A 293 -11.30 15.92 4.44
CA VAL A 293 -9.88 15.93 4.80
C VAL A 293 -9.17 14.79 4.07
N VAL A 294 -8.02 15.07 3.47
CA VAL A 294 -7.10 14.09 2.87
C VAL A 294 -5.69 14.59 3.16
N TYR A 295 -4.88 13.76 3.77
CA TYR A 295 -3.48 14.05 4.03
C TYR A 295 -2.60 13.62 2.84
N HIS A 296 -1.37 14.12 2.80
CA HIS A 296 -0.36 13.78 1.79
C HIS A 296 1.00 13.59 2.44
N LYS A 297 1.00 13.29 3.72
CA LYS A 297 2.22 13.15 4.51
C LYS A 297 3.10 12.03 3.97
N TYR A 298 2.48 10.94 3.54
CA TYR A 298 3.17 9.75 3.08
C TYR A 298 3.12 9.56 1.55
N PHE A 299 2.61 10.57 0.82
CA PHE A 299 2.61 10.59 -0.63
C PHE A 299 3.99 10.95 -1.18
N LEU A 300 4.62 10.08 -1.98
CA LEU A 300 5.95 10.19 -2.58
C LEU A 300 7.07 10.48 -1.54
N ALA A 301 7.16 9.64 -0.54
CA ALA A 301 8.13 9.74 0.53
C ALA A 301 9.37 8.85 0.29
N SER A 302 10.56 9.31 0.75
CA SER A 302 11.73 8.44 0.85
C SER A 302 11.61 7.46 2.02
N ASP A 303 12.39 6.37 2.04
CA ASP A 303 12.47 5.46 3.18
C ASP A 303 12.94 6.18 4.45
N LYS A 304 13.90 7.10 4.30
CA LYS A 304 14.35 7.92 5.43
C LYS A 304 13.21 8.75 6.01
N TYR A 305 12.37 9.34 5.13
CA TYR A 305 11.20 10.10 5.57
C TYR A 305 10.21 9.20 6.30
N MET A 306 9.89 8.01 5.76
CA MET A 306 9.01 7.04 6.38
C MET A 306 9.51 6.65 7.78
N ARG A 307 10.78 6.26 7.90
CA ARG A 307 11.40 5.89 9.21
C ARG A 307 11.35 7.04 10.20
N ASN A 308 11.63 8.27 9.79
CA ASN A 308 11.57 9.46 10.64
C ASN A 308 10.14 9.83 11.09
N HIS A 309 9.12 9.21 10.48
CA HIS A 309 7.72 9.43 10.79
C HIS A 309 7.02 8.19 11.36
N GLY A 310 7.79 7.28 11.94
CA GLY A 310 7.27 6.16 12.73
C GLY A 310 7.14 4.83 12.00
N TYR A 311 7.56 4.74 10.73
CA TYR A 311 7.63 3.45 10.04
C TYR A 311 8.88 2.67 10.44
N SER A 312 8.74 1.39 10.73
CA SER A 312 9.82 0.50 11.14
C SER A 312 9.56 -0.93 10.68
N GLY A 313 10.56 -1.80 10.80
CA GLY A 313 10.41 -3.23 10.51
C GLY A 313 10.09 -3.55 9.05
N PHE A 314 10.53 -2.73 8.10
CA PHE A 314 10.34 -2.98 6.67
C PHE A 314 11.65 -2.99 5.91
N ASP A 315 11.72 -3.85 4.92
CA ASP A 315 12.77 -3.83 3.90
C ASP A 315 12.28 -3.03 2.70
N SER A 316 13.18 -2.23 2.17
CA SER A 316 12.89 -1.49 0.97
C SER A 316 13.96 -1.74 -0.09
N SER A 317 13.54 -1.78 -1.33
CA SER A 317 14.41 -1.94 -2.49
C SER A 317 15.18 -0.66 -2.85
N GLY A 318 15.57 0.16 -1.84
CA GLY A 318 16.44 1.32 -2.05
C GLY A 318 15.72 2.57 -2.52
N VAL A 319 14.59 2.94 -1.90
CA VAL A 319 13.88 4.20 -2.16
C VAL A 319 14.61 5.38 -1.50
N ASN A 320 15.64 5.87 -2.17
CA ASN A 320 16.56 6.87 -1.61
C ASN A 320 16.27 8.32 -2.04
N SER A 321 15.40 8.54 -3.03
CA SER A 321 15.10 9.89 -3.52
C SER A 321 14.30 10.71 -2.50
N LYS A 322 14.88 11.81 -2.03
CA LYS A 322 14.32 12.73 -1.02
C LYS A 322 13.66 13.96 -1.64
N ILE A 323 13.53 14.02 -2.98
CA ILE A 323 13.05 15.20 -3.72
C ILE A 323 11.71 15.71 -3.18
N TYR A 324 10.83 14.83 -2.73
CA TYR A 324 9.51 15.18 -2.25
C TYR A 324 9.35 15.19 -0.72
N ASP A 325 10.38 14.88 0.06
CA ASP A 325 10.27 14.81 1.53
C ASP A 325 9.90 16.15 2.18
N THR A 326 10.33 17.26 1.58
CA THR A 326 10.01 18.62 2.03
C THR A 326 8.98 19.33 1.15
N ALA A 327 8.34 18.59 0.24
CA ALA A 327 7.40 19.18 -0.72
C ALA A 327 6.18 19.81 -0.02
N TYR A 328 5.69 20.92 -0.59
CA TYR A 328 4.59 21.70 -0.02
C TYR A 328 3.30 20.87 0.16
N PHE A 329 3.07 19.89 -0.70
CA PHE A 329 1.87 19.06 -0.64
C PHE A 329 1.81 18.20 0.64
N LYS A 330 2.93 17.89 1.28
CA LYS A 330 2.98 17.22 2.58
C LYS A 330 2.19 17.98 3.69
N LYS A 331 1.96 19.26 3.49
CA LYS A 331 1.23 20.13 4.41
C LYS A 331 -0.21 20.45 3.94
N VAL A 332 -0.63 19.86 2.83
CA VAL A 332 -2.00 20.01 2.32
C VAL A 332 -2.88 18.95 2.99
N THR A 333 -4.03 19.38 3.49
CA THR A 333 -4.98 18.54 4.24
C THR A 333 -6.34 18.44 3.55
N SER A 334 -6.36 18.64 2.25
CA SER A 334 -7.55 18.53 1.41
C SER A 334 -7.22 17.82 0.12
N ALA A 335 -8.15 17.10 -0.45
CA ALA A 335 -7.98 16.57 -1.80
C ALA A 335 -7.70 17.69 -2.81
N PHE A 336 -6.84 17.42 -3.76
CA PHE A 336 -6.55 18.32 -4.88
C PHE A 336 -7.63 18.20 -5.96
N ASP A 337 -8.11 19.34 -6.48
CA ASP A 337 -9.06 19.38 -7.59
C ASP A 337 -8.38 19.81 -8.90
N TYR A 338 -8.29 18.92 -9.88
CA TYR A 338 -7.73 19.22 -11.19
C TYR A 338 -8.76 19.91 -12.09
N ARG A 339 -8.38 21.04 -12.67
CA ARG A 339 -9.25 21.90 -13.49
C ARG A 339 -8.76 22.08 -14.93
N GLY A 340 -8.34 20.99 -15.54
CA GLY A 340 -7.98 20.93 -16.95
C GLY A 340 -6.55 21.36 -17.27
N SER A 341 -5.97 22.32 -16.55
CA SER A 341 -4.58 22.78 -16.72
C SER A 341 -3.89 23.15 -15.42
N TYR A 342 -4.57 23.04 -14.30
CA TYR A 342 -4.01 23.33 -12.98
C TYR A 342 -4.80 22.65 -11.86
N TRP A 343 -4.13 22.49 -10.74
CA TRP A 343 -4.66 21.98 -9.49
C TRP A 343 -5.13 23.12 -8.58
N VAL A 344 -6.27 22.93 -7.92
CA VAL A 344 -6.76 23.81 -6.85
C VAL A 344 -6.76 23.02 -5.56
N PHE A 345 -6.22 23.62 -4.51
CA PHE A 345 -6.08 22.99 -3.21
C PHE A 345 -6.10 24.02 -2.08
N MET A 346 -6.27 23.57 -0.87
CA MET A 346 -6.22 24.39 0.34
C MET A 346 -5.14 23.87 1.29
N ASN A 347 -4.41 24.78 1.89
CA ASN A 347 -3.51 24.53 3.02
C ASN A 347 -3.79 25.53 4.16
N ASN A 348 -2.98 25.46 5.22
CA ASN A 348 -3.15 26.32 6.41
C ASN A 348 -3.05 27.83 6.16
N SER A 349 -2.63 28.29 4.98
CA SER A 349 -2.43 29.70 4.64
C SER A 349 -3.37 30.21 3.56
N GLY A 350 -4.13 29.34 2.89
CA GLY A 350 -5.08 29.77 1.86
C GLY A 350 -5.52 28.74 0.87
N ILE A 351 -6.27 29.21 -0.12
CA ILE A 351 -6.64 28.46 -1.33
C ILE A 351 -5.68 28.87 -2.44
N TYR A 352 -5.11 27.87 -3.10
CA TYR A 352 -4.07 28.04 -4.11
C TYR A 352 -4.41 27.33 -5.42
N LYS A 353 -3.75 27.75 -6.50
CA LYS A 353 -3.67 26.99 -7.74
C LYS A 353 -2.21 26.77 -8.18
N ARG A 354 -1.95 25.67 -8.90
CA ARG A 354 -0.66 25.27 -9.42
C ARG A 354 -0.83 24.45 -10.70
N ALA A 355 0.09 24.60 -11.67
CA ALA A 355 0.01 23.86 -12.94
C ALA A 355 0.26 22.37 -12.74
N HIS A 356 1.35 21.99 -12.08
CA HIS A 356 1.70 20.62 -11.76
C HIS A 356 2.04 20.48 -10.28
N ILE A 357 1.78 19.32 -9.71
CA ILE A 357 2.06 19.05 -8.30
C ILE A 357 3.56 19.13 -8.00
N SER A 358 4.40 18.60 -8.88
CA SER A 358 5.85 18.54 -8.68
C SER A 358 6.60 19.80 -9.13
N SER A 359 6.00 20.67 -9.93
CA SER A 359 6.71 21.80 -10.54
C SER A 359 5.88 23.07 -10.64
N GLY A 360 6.56 24.20 -10.89
CA GLY A 360 5.95 25.53 -11.02
C GLY A 360 5.67 26.20 -9.67
N LYS A 361 5.25 27.47 -9.72
CA LYS A 361 4.92 28.26 -8.54
C LYS A 361 3.41 28.18 -8.22
N ALA A 362 3.07 28.05 -6.95
CA ALA A 362 1.69 28.14 -6.50
C ALA A 362 1.22 29.60 -6.51
N LYS A 363 0.03 29.86 -7.07
CA LYS A 363 -0.62 31.17 -7.02
C LYS A 363 -1.72 31.15 -5.94
N CYS A 364 -1.62 32.08 -4.99
CA CYS A 364 -2.67 32.27 -3.98
C CYS A 364 -3.92 32.85 -4.63
N LEU A 365 -5.05 32.25 -4.37
CA LEU A 365 -6.39 32.69 -4.79
C LEU A 365 -7.14 33.39 -3.67
N LEU A 366 -6.96 32.91 -2.44
CA LEU A 366 -7.56 33.48 -1.22
C LEU A 366 -6.64 33.20 -0.04
N LYS A 367 -6.23 34.22 0.70
CA LYS A 367 -5.53 34.08 1.99
C LYS A 367 -6.53 33.80 3.09
N VAL A 368 -6.46 32.66 3.72
CA VAL A 368 -7.35 32.27 4.81
C VAL A 368 -6.75 31.09 5.59
N LYS A 369 -6.91 31.09 6.91
CA LYS A 369 -6.60 29.89 7.73
C LYS A 369 -7.84 29.02 7.76
N GLY A 370 -7.81 27.89 7.04
CA GLY A 370 -8.94 26.96 6.94
C GLY A 370 -8.51 25.51 7.04
N SER A 371 -9.46 24.61 7.14
CA SER A 371 -9.21 23.17 7.33
C SER A 371 -9.89 22.27 6.31
N CYS A 372 -11.21 22.22 6.24
CA CYS A 372 -11.90 21.39 5.26
C CYS A 372 -12.06 22.15 3.94
N PHE A 373 -11.90 21.45 2.83
CA PHE A 373 -12.06 22.00 1.49
C PHE A 373 -12.67 20.96 0.56
N ILE A 374 -13.88 21.24 0.07
CA ILE A 374 -14.63 20.31 -0.78
C ILE A 374 -15.20 21.02 -2.00
N LYS A 375 -15.23 20.34 -3.13
CA LYS A 375 -15.80 20.85 -4.37
C LYS A 375 -17.33 20.86 -4.31
N PHE A 376 -17.94 21.98 -4.63
CA PHE A 376 -19.39 22.08 -4.85
C PHE A 376 -19.76 21.88 -6.33
N ASN A 377 -19.14 22.66 -7.20
CA ASN A 377 -19.30 22.56 -8.67
C ASN A 377 -18.04 23.05 -9.40
N SER A 378 -18.12 23.22 -10.70
CA SER A 378 -16.99 23.66 -11.53
C SER A 378 -16.34 24.97 -11.08
N ASN A 379 -17.02 25.86 -10.35
CA ASN A 379 -16.51 27.17 -9.99
C ASN A 379 -16.55 27.48 -8.48
N LYS A 380 -17.15 26.62 -7.67
CA LYS A 380 -17.37 26.91 -6.26
C LYS A 380 -16.90 25.77 -5.37
N TYR A 381 -16.38 26.15 -4.21
CA TYR A 381 -15.88 25.23 -3.18
C TYR A 381 -16.44 25.64 -1.82
N TYR A 382 -16.74 24.67 -0.97
CA TYR A 382 -16.97 24.92 0.45
C TYR A 382 -15.66 24.75 1.20
N TYR A 383 -15.43 25.61 2.18
CA TYR A 383 -14.31 25.47 3.11
C TYR A 383 -14.68 25.97 4.50
N THR A 384 -13.94 25.51 5.50
CA THR A 384 -14.12 25.96 6.89
C THR A 384 -12.96 26.85 7.29
N ALA A 385 -13.28 27.95 7.96
CA ALA A 385 -12.31 28.82 8.61
C ALA A 385 -12.96 29.48 9.84
N TYR A 386 -12.19 29.67 10.93
CA TYR A 386 -12.65 30.37 12.13
C TYR A 386 -14.02 29.89 12.66
N ASN A 387 -14.23 28.59 12.76
CA ASN A 387 -15.51 27.98 13.14
C ASN A 387 -16.69 28.28 12.21
N ARG A 388 -16.47 28.66 11.01
CA ARG A 388 -17.49 29.06 10.05
C ARG A 388 -17.35 28.32 8.74
N LEU A 389 -18.47 28.14 8.06
CA LEU A 389 -18.55 27.55 6.73
C LEU A 389 -18.71 28.64 5.69
N TYR A 390 -17.84 28.63 4.69
CA TYR A 390 -17.81 29.57 3.58
C TYR A 390 -17.99 28.86 2.25
N ILE A 391 -18.48 29.60 1.26
CA ILE A 391 -18.39 29.23 -0.15
C ILE A 391 -17.39 30.16 -0.85
N PHE A 392 -16.40 29.57 -1.52
CA PHE A 392 -15.43 30.28 -2.35
C PHE A 392 -15.82 30.19 -3.81
N ASN A 393 -15.92 31.34 -4.49
CA ASN A 393 -16.10 31.41 -5.94
C ASN A 393 -14.74 31.54 -6.63
N TYR A 394 -14.35 30.53 -7.40
CA TYR A 394 -13.09 30.47 -8.08
C TYR A 394 -12.91 31.58 -9.14
N LYS A 395 -13.97 31.90 -9.93
CA LYS A 395 -13.91 32.91 -10.98
C LYS A 395 -13.77 34.33 -10.37
N GLU A 396 -14.57 34.63 -9.39
CA GLU A 396 -14.61 35.94 -8.74
C GLU A 396 -13.51 36.11 -7.69
N LYS A 397 -12.85 35.04 -7.27
CA LYS A 397 -11.83 34.99 -6.20
C LYS A 397 -12.33 35.59 -4.88
N ASN A 398 -13.62 35.45 -4.61
CA ASN A 398 -14.26 35.92 -3.39
C ASN A 398 -14.86 34.78 -2.58
N ALA A 399 -15.14 35.03 -1.32
CA ALA A 399 -15.76 34.08 -0.42
C ALA A 399 -16.91 34.73 0.34
N LYS A 400 -17.97 33.95 0.53
CA LYS A 400 -19.14 34.35 1.32
C LYS A 400 -19.35 33.39 2.48
N LEU A 401 -19.67 33.93 3.66
CA LEU A 401 -20.12 33.16 4.79
C LEU A 401 -21.51 32.56 4.49
N ILE A 402 -21.68 31.26 4.74
CA ILE A 402 -22.98 30.60 4.52
C ILE A 402 -23.58 30.04 5.80
N TRP A 403 -22.75 29.68 6.79
CA TRP A 403 -23.25 29.13 8.05
C TRP A 403 -22.17 29.18 9.15
N SER A 404 -22.66 29.23 10.40
CA SER A 404 -21.82 29.12 11.59
C SER A 404 -22.49 28.22 12.63
N PRO A 405 -21.75 27.30 13.24
CA PRO A 405 -22.26 26.46 14.34
C PRO A 405 -22.56 27.25 15.62
N VAL A 406 -22.03 28.47 15.77
CA VAL A 406 -22.07 29.26 17.00
C VAL A 406 -23.49 29.48 17.52
N LYS A 407 -24.42 29.85 16.63
CA LYS A 407 -25.82 30.06 17.03
C LYS A 407 -26.50 28.80 17.56
N LYS A 408 -26.09 27.61 17.06
CA LYS A 408 -26.71 26.33 17.41
C LYS A 408 -26.02 25.60 18.55
N TYR A 409 -24.71 25.71 18.64
CA TYR A 409 -23.90 24.91 19.56
C TYR A 409 -23.01 25.73 20.50
N GLY A 410 -22.84 27.05 20.26
CA GLY A 410 -21.97 27.94 21.02
C GLY A 410 -20.57 28.09 20.46
N ASN A 411 -19.80 29.06 20.96
CA ASN A 411 -18.49 29.48 20.46
C ASN A 411 -17.38 28.39 20.56
N SER A 412 -17.58 27.43 21.46
CA SER A 412 -16.60 26.36 21.68
C SER A 412 -16.66 25.22 20.63
N TYR A 413 -17.57 25.27 19.67
CA TYR A 413 -17.68 24.26 18.63
C TYR A 413 -17.07 24.73 17.33
N TYR A 414 -16.28 23.86 16.69
CA TYR A 414 -15.69 24.09 15.38
C TYR A 414 -15.99 22.94 14.43
N ILE A 415 -16.02 23.23 13.13
CA ILE A 415 -16.34 22.25 12.10
C ILE A 415 -15.07 21.44 11.79
N THR A 416 -15.17 20.12 11.91
CA THR A 416 -14.04 19.21 11.65
C THR A 416 -14.19 18.45 10.35
N GLN A 417 -15.43 18.27 9.86
CA GLN A 417 -15.70 17.45 8.68
C GLN A 417 -16.80 18.10 7.83
N LEU A 418 -16.67 17.98 6.52
CA LEU A 418 -17.64 18.41 5.53
C LEU A 418 -17.79 17.39 4.41
N LYS A 419 -19.03 17.04 4.06
CA LYS A 419 -19.36 16.28 2.85
C LYS A 419 -20.53 16.92 2.13
N TYR A 420 -20.37 17.17 0.83
CA TYR A 420 -21.46 17.61 -0.02
C TYR A 420 -21.99 16.45 -0.85
N SER A 421 -23.27 16.18 -0.76
CA SER A 421 -23.94 15.15 -1.55
C SER A 421 -25.42 15.48 -1.71
N SER A 422 -25.98 15.28 -2.90
CA SER A 422 -27.41 15.37 -3.18
C SER A 422 -28.08 16.64 -2.63
N GLY A 423 -27.46 17.80 -2.84
CA GLY A 423 -28.02 19.10 -2.41
C GLY A 423 -27.95 19.35 -0.91
N LYS A 424 -27.16 18.60 -0.18
CA LYS A 424 -26.99 18.75 1.28
C LYS A 424 -25.50 18.78 1.65
N ILE A 425 -25.15 19.58 2.66
CA ILE A 425 -23.85 19.50 3.32
C ILE A 425 -24.06 18.77 4.66
N LYS A 426 -23.43 17.59 4.77
CA LYS A 426 -23.24 16.95 6.07
C LYS A 426 -22.04 17.61 6.74
N TYR A 427 -22.17 17.93 8.02
CA TYR A 427 -21.08 18.48 8.80
C TYR A 427 -20.94 17.75 10.14
N VAL A 428 -19.72 17.76 10.67
CA VAL A 428 -19.41 17.34 12.03
C VAL A 428 -18.76 18.52 12.74
N VAL A 429 -19.17 18.77 13.99
CA VAL A 429 -18.61 19.79 14.88
C VAL A 429 -18.11 19.14 16.15
N LYS A 430 -16.95 19.58 16.63
CA LYS A 430 -16.32 19.12 17.88
C LYS A 430 -16.17 20.30 18.84
N ASN A 431 -16.37 20.03 20.12
CA ASN A 431 -16.17 21.04 21.16
C ASN A 431 -14.69 21.13 21.55
N THR A 432 -14.12 22.33 21.65
CA THR A 432 -12.72 22.53 22.02
C THR A 432 -12.40 22.21 23.48
N LYS A 433 -13.40 22.28 24.38
CA LYS A 433 -13.20 22.08 25.82
C LYS A 433 -13.74 20.75 26.35
N LYS A 434 -14.58 20.08 25.60
CA LYS A 434 -15.23 18.81 25.97
C LYS A 434 -15.19 17.89 24.73
N SER A 435 -14.89 16.62 24.88
CA SER A 435 -14.87 15.62 23.79
C SER A 435 -16.27 15.36 23.17
N LYS A 436 -17.13 16.36 23.13
CA LYS A 436 -18.49 16.26 22.57
C LYS A 436 -18.47 16.54 21.08
N VAL A 437 -18.94 15.55 20.32
CA VAL A 437 -19.07 15.59 18.86
C VAL A 437 -20.55 15.66 18.50
N LYS A 438 -20.90 16.50 17.56
CA LYS A 438 -22.28 16.61 17.01
C LYS A 438 -22.21 16.66 15.50
N SER A 439 -23.24 16.17 14.83
CA SER A 439 -23.38 16.20 13.38
C SER A 439 -24.72 16.82 12.96
N GLY A 440 -24.79 17.22 11.69
CA GLY A 440 -26.03 17.76 11.12
C GLY A 440 -25.96 17.88 9.60
N LEU A 441 -27.08 18.36 9.06
CA LEU A 441 -27.27 18.56 7.62
C LEU A 441 -27.73 20.00 7.37
N LEU A 442 -27.13 20.63 6.34
CA LEU A 442 -27.58 21.89 5.77
C LEU A 442 -28.16 21.62 4.39
N LYS A 443 -29.35 22.09 4.09
CA LYS A 443 -29.91 22.08 2.72
C LYS A 443 -29.20 23.15 1.90
N VAL A 444 -28.86 22.83 0.66
CA VAL A 444 -28.10 23.72 -0.23
C VAL A 444 -28.98 24.11 -1.42
N LYS A 445 -29.12 25.41 -1.67
CA LYS A 445 -29.76 25.97 -2.87
C LYS A 445 -28.87 25.76 -4.10
N LYS A 446 -29.45 25.89 -5.30
CA LYS A 446 -28.69 25.83 -6.58
C LYS A 446 -27.52 26.84 -6.64
N SER A 447 -27.61 27.97 -5.95
CA SER A 447 -26.55 28.97 -5.80
C SER A 447 -25.34 28.48 -4.97
N GLY A 448 -25.51 27.40 -4.21
CA GLY A 448 -24.54 26.90 -3.21
C GLY A 448 -24.71 27.55 -1.83
N MET A 449 -25.71 28.41 -1.64
CA MET A 449 -26.05 28.98 -0.32
C MET A 449 -26.98 28.04 0.46
N THR A 450 -26.92 28.12 1.78
CA THR A 450 -27.79 27.35 2.69
C THR A 450 -29.06 28.13 3.03
#